data_f726967c93b3b3568e333f107288863f
#
_entry.id   f726967c93b3b3568e333f107288863f
#
_cell.length_a   1.000
_cell.length_b   1.000
_cell.length_c   1.000
_cell.angle_alpha   90.00
_cell.angle_beta   90.00
_cell.angle_gamma   90.00
#
_symmetry.space_group_name_H-M   'P 1'
#
loop_
_entity.id
_entity.type
_entity.pdbx_description
1 polymer ?
#
loop_
_entity_poly.entity_id
_entity_poly.type
_entity_poly.pdbx_seq_one_letter_code
_entity_poly.pdbx_strand_id
1 'polypeptide(L)'
;MQPDEVMELLREGEKYGCKEALFTLGDKPELRYTRARKELQGLGHETTLSYLFETAGRVLKDTTLLPHLNAGVMTAEDLRNLRKVSVSQGLMLESVSPRLHEKGKPHHGSPDKKPDVRIKTIRDAGVEKIPFTSGLLIGIGETRKERIEALLVLRDLH
;
A
#
# COMPACT_ATOMS: atom_id res chain seq x y z
N MET A 1 5.69 -12.66 -7.40
CA MET A 1 5.06 -13.22 -8.60
C MET A 1 5.78 -12.68 -9.82
N GLN A 2 5.92 -13.48 -10.87
CA GLN A 2 6.43 -13.02 -12.16
C GLN A 2 5.35 -12.17 -12.88
N PRO A 3 5.73 -11.21 -13.72
CA PRO A 3 4.75 -10.33 -14.40
C PRO A 3 3.67 -11.10 -15.17
N ASP A 4 4.03 -12.18 -15.83
CA ASP A 4 3.09 -12.97 -16.60
C ASP A 4 2.11 -13.77 -15.74
N GLU A 5 2.55 -14.28 -14.57
CA GLU A 5 1.67 -14.90 -13.57
C GLU A 5 0.63 -13.90 -13.04
N VAL A 6 1.05 -12.64 -12.80
CA VAL A 6 0.14 -11.57 -12.39
C VAL A 6 -0.92 -11.33 -13.47
N MET A 7 -0.49 -11.21 -14.73
CA MET A 7 -1.41 -10.96 -15.84
C MET A 7 -2.38 -12.12 -16.11
N GLU A 8 -1.92 -13.36 -15.92
CA GLU A 8 -2.79 -14.55 -16.03
C GLU A 8 -3.89 -14.53 -14.98
N LEU A 9 -3.52 -14.29 -13.70
CA LEU A 9 -4.47 -14.18 -12.59
C LEU A 9 -5.50 -13.05 -12.83
N LEU A 10 -5.05 -11.91 -13.34
CA LEU A 10 -5.93 -10.76 -13.58
C LEU A 10 -6.91 -11.02 -14.71
N ARG A 11 -6.47 -11.68 -15.80
CA ARG A 11 -7.37 -12.09 -16.90
C ARG A 11 -8.41 -13.13 -16.44
N GLU A 12 -8.04 -13.98 -15.52
CA GLU A 12 -9.00 -14.90 -14.88
C GLU A 12 -10.03 -14.14 -14.05
N GLY A 13 -9.61 -13.20 -13.21
CA GLY A 13 -10.51 -12.32 -12.46
C GLY A 13 -11.46 -11.54 -13.36
N GLU A 14 -10.97 -11.03 -14.50
CA GLU A 14 -11.79 -10.35 -15.50
C GLU A 14 -12.90 -11.24 -16.07
N LYS A 15 -12.62 -12.52 -16.36
CA LYS A 15 -13.63 -13.49 -16.78
C LYS A 15 -14.73 -13.71 -15.75
N TYR A 16 -14.40 -13.60 -14.46
CA TYR A 16 -15.38 -13.67 -13.36
C TYR A 16 -16.09 -12.34 -13.10
N GLY A 17 -15.86 -11.31 -13.89
CA GLY A 17 -16.54 -10.02 -13.82
C GLY A 17 -15.95 -9.06 -12.80
N CYS A 18 -14.74 -9.30 -12.28
CA CYS A 18 -14.01 -8.34 -11.47
C CYS A 18 -13.85 -7.01 -12.21
N LYS A 19 -13.85 -5.91 -11.46
CA LYS A 19 -13.68 -4.54 -12.00
C LYS A 19 -12.39 -3.88 -11.53
N GLU A 20 -11.81 -4.38 -10.45
CA GLU A 20 -10.64 -3.83 -9.81
C GLU A 20 -9.55 -4.90 -9.67
N ALA A 21 -8.31 -4.47 -9.83
CA ALA A 21 -7.11 -5.23 -9.53
C ALA A 21 -6.47 -4.63 -8.28
N LEU A 22 -6.66 -5.26 -7.12
CA LEU A 22 -6.06 -4.82 -5.87
C LEU A 22 -4.63 -5.35 -5.74
N PHE A 23 -3.66 -4.44 -5.75
CA PHE A 23 -2.26 -4.74 -5.46
C PHE A 23 -1.95 -4.45 -4.00
N THR A 24 -1.79 -5.48 -3.21
CA THR A 24 -1.37 -5.38 -1.80
C THR A 24 0.04 -5.94 -1.66
N LEU A 25 0.96 -5.13 -1.20
CA LEU A 25 2.40 -5.41 -1.17
C LEU A 25 2.97 -5.23 0.24
N GLY A 26 4.12 -5.89 0.49
CA GLY A 26 4.98 -5.53 1.61
C GLY A 26 5.63 -4.16 1.39
N ASP A 27 5.87 -3.43 2.48
CA ASP A 27 6.48 -2.10 2.42
C ASP A 27 7.97 -2.20 2.07
N LYS A 28 8.32 -1.93 0.82
CA LYS A 28 9.69 -1.85 0.28
C LYS A 28 10.62 -2.95 0.81
N PRO A 29 10.27 -4.24 0.57
CA PRO A 29 11.06 -5.36 1.11
C PRO A 29 12.52 -5.33 0.66
N GLU A 30 12.83 -4.71 -0.47
CA GLU A 30 14.19 -4.53 -0.98
C GLU A 30 15.09 -3.73 -0.02
N LEU A 31 14.54 -2.87 0.82
CA LEU A 31 15.32 -2.12 1.80
C LEU A 31 15.83 -3.02 2.94
N ARG A 32 15.14 -4.13 3.21
CA ARG A 32 15.43 -5.04 4.32
C ARG A 32 16.04 -6.36 3.90
N TYR A 33 15.61 -6.90 2.74
CA TYR A 33 15.92 -8.27 2.34
C TYR A 33 16.73 -8.33 1.05
N THR A 34 17.93 -8.91 1.14
CA THR A 34 18.81 -9.13 -0.03
C THR A 34 18.13 -9.99 -1.10
N ARG A 35 17.30 -10.95 -0.69
CA ARG A 35 16.53 -11.79 -1.62
C ARG A 35 15.58 -10.96 -2.46
N ALA A 36 14.82 -10.05 -1.85
CA ALA A 36 13.90 -9.16 -2.57
C ALA A 36 14.64 -8.28 -3.59
N ARG A 37 15.80 -7.73 -3.22
CA ARG A 37 16.66 -6.99 -4.17
C ARG A 37 17.08 -7.82 -5.37
N LYS A 38 17.55 -9.04 -5.14
CA LYS A 38 17.98 -9.93 -6.24
C LYS A 38 16.83 -10.33 -7.15
N GLU A 39 15.65 -10.60 -6.59
CA GLU A 39 14.46 -10.93 -7.38
C GLU A 39 14.01 -9.74 -8.23
N LEU A 40 13.98 -8.52 -7.67
CA LEU A 40 13.66 -7.30 -8.43
C LEU A 40 14.67 -7.04 -9.55
N GLN A 41 15.97 -7.16 -9.26
CA GLN A 41 17.03 -7.02 -10.27
C GLN A 41 16.90 -8.04 -11.39
N GLY A 42 16.54 -9.28 -11.07
CA GLY A 42 16.25 -10.32 -12.08
C GLY A 42 15.06 -9.99 -12.99
N LEU A 43 14.15 -9.12 -12.52
CA LEU A 43 13.01 -8.59 -13.28
C LEU A 43 13.31 -7.24 -13.98
N GLY A 44 14.54 -6.72 -13.84
CA GLY A 44 14.92 -5.43 -14.41
C GLY A 44 14.51 -4.21 -13.56
N HIS A 45 14.19 -4.41 -12.29
CA HIS A 45 13.75 -3.34 -11.38
C HIS A 45 14.69 -3.15 -10.21
N GLU A 46 14.84 -1.90 -9.75
CA GLU A 46 15.60 -1.57 -8.54
C GLU A 46 14.71 -1.55 -7.28
N THR A 47 13.42 -1.22 -7.45
CA THR A 47 12.48 -1.03 -6.35
C THR A 47 11.16 -1.78 -6.58
N THR A 48 10.50 -2.14 -5.49
CA THR A 48 9.12 -2.68 -5.54
C THR A 48 8.16 -1.72 -6.22
N LEU A 49 8.33 -0.40 -6.03
CA LEU A 49 7.45 0.60 -6.65
C LEU A 49 7.64 0.70 -8.16
N SER A 50 8.88 0.55 -8.68
CA SER A 50 9.11 0.54 -10.13
C SER A 50 8.50 -0.71 -10.79
N TYR A 51 8.62 -1.86 -10.15
CA TYR A 51 7.97 -3.10 -10.58
C TYR A 51 6.43 -2.95 -10.57
N LEU A 52 5.88 -2.37 -9.51
CA LEU A 52 4.44 -2.12 -9.38
C LEU A 52 3.94 -1.15 -10.46
N PHE A 53 4.69 -0.09 -10.74
CA PHE A 53 4.36 0.88 -11.78
C PHE A 53 4.22 0.20 -13.15
N GLU A 54 5.21 -0.60 -13.54
CA GLU A 54 5.17 -1.31 -14.82
C GLU A 54 4.02 -2.32 -14.87
N THR A 55 3.85 -3.11 -13.81
CA THR A 55 2.80 -4.13 -13.75
C THR A 55 1.40 -3.50 -13.80
N ALA A 56 1.14 -2.45 -13.02
CA ALA A 56 -0.14 -1.74 -13.05
C ALA A 56 -0.39 -1.06 -14.41
N GLY A 57 0.65 -0.55 -15.05
CA GLY A 57 0.57 -0.03 -16.41
C GLY A 57 0.15 -1.08 -17.44
N ARG A 58 0.67 -2.32 -17.32
CA ARG A 58 0.23 -3.45 -18.15
C ARG A 58 -1.24 -3.79 -17.91
N VAL A 59 -1.72 -3.73 -16.65
CA VAL A 59 -3.14 -3.98 -16.35
C VAL A 59 -4.04 -3.01 -17.09
N LEU A 60 -3.75 -1.71 -17.01
CA LEU A 60 -4.53 -0.69 -17.72
C LEU A 60 -4.52 -0.85 -19.24
N LYS A 61 -3.42 -1.37 -19.79
CA LYS A 61 -3.27 -1.56 -21.24
C LYS A 61 -3.94 -2.83 -21.75
N ASP A 62 -3.80 -3.92 -20.99
CA ASP A 62 -4.06 -5.28 -21.47
C ASP A 62 -5.35 -5.90 -20.91
N THR A 63 -6.07 -5.18 -20.00
CA THR A 63 -7.32 -5.62 -19.37
C THR A 63 -8.31 -4.47 -19.22
N THR A 64 -9.54 -4.76 -18.78
CA THR A 64 -10.54 -3.77 -18.38
C THR A 64 -10.53 -3.46 -16.88
N LEU A 65 -9.60 -4.06 -16.14
CA LEU A 65 -9.49 -3.90 -14.69
C LEU A 65 -8.88 -2.56 -14.31
N LEU A 66 -9.32 -2.02 -13.19
CA LEU A 66 -8.85 -0.75 -12.63
C LEU A 66 -7.87 -1.03 -11.48
N PRO A 67 -6.58 -0.65 -11.61
CA PRO A 67 -5.61 -0.88 -10.54
C PRO A 67 -5.88 -0.03 -9.31
N HIS A 68 -5.96 -0.67 -8.14
CA HIS A 68 -5.89 -0.06 -6.80
C HIS A 68 -4.57 -0.47 -6.15
N LEU A 69 -3.75 0.49 -5.71
CA LEU A 69 -2.40 0.22 -5.22
C LEU A 69 -2.27 0.46 -3.72
N ASN A 70 -2.02 -0.59 -2.97
CA ASN A 70 -1.72 -0.56 -1.54
C ASN A 70 -0.26 -0.97 -1.33
N ALA A 71 0.65 -0.02 -1.57
CA ALA A 71 2.10 -0.26 -1.68
C ALA A 71 2.90 0.14 -0.43
N GLY A 72 2.22 0.33 0.71
CA GLY A 72 2.87 0.75 1.95
C GLY A 72 3.11 2.26 2.03
N VAL A 73 4.08 2.67 2.82
CA VAL A 73 4.45 4.08 3.02
C VAL A 73 5.08 4.65 1.75
N MET A 74 4.62 5.82 1.32
CA MET A 74 5.05 6.46 0.07
C MET A 74 5.38 7.94 0.30
N THR A 75 6.30 8.46 -0.49
CA THR A 75 6.53 9.91 -0.62
C THR A 75 5.48 10.53 -1.55
N ALA A 76 5.33 11.85 -1.51
CA ALA A 76 4.46 12.57 -2.45
C ALA A 76 4.85 12.31 -3.92
N GLU A 77 6.13 12.12 -4.20
CA GLU A 77 6.62 11.76 -5.53
C GLU A 77 6.21 10.36 -5.95
N ASP A 78 6.35 9.37 -5.05
CA ASP A 78 5.88 8.00 -5.29
C ASP A 78 4.39 7.97 -5.59
N LEU A 79 3.59 8.68 -4.78
CA LEU A 79 2.15 8.81 -4.93
C LEU A 79 1.77 9.41 -6.31
N ARG A 80 2.42 10.51 -6.71
CA ARG A 80 2.19 11.12 -8.03
C ARG A 80 2.57 10.20 -9.19
N ASN A 81 3.67 9.48 -9.05
CA ASN A 81 4.11 8.56 -10.10
C ASN A 81 3.12 7.40 -10.24
N LEU A 82 2.74 6.74 -9.16
CA LEU A 82 1.81 5.62 -9.18
C LEU A 82 0.39 6.03 -9.62
N ARG A 83 -0.01 7.29 -9.41
CA ARG A 83 -1.29 7.82 -9.92
C ARG A 83 -1.42 7.70 -11.44
N LYS A 84 -0.32 7.72 -12.18
CA LYS A 84 -0.34 7.60 -13.66
C LYS A 84 -0.83 6.23 -14.12
N VAL A 85 -0.77 5.23 -13.26
CA VAL A 85 -1.08 3.83 -13.55
C VAL A 85 -2.11 3.23 -12.58
N SER A 86 -2.81 4.05 -11.80
CA SER A 86 -3.85 3.60 -10.86
C SER A 86 -5.03 4.55 -10.81
N VAL A 87 -6.21 4.01 -10.52
CA VAL A 87 -7.43 4.80 -10.29
C VAL A 87 -7.55 5.26 -8.85
N SER A 88 -6.96 4.50 -7.94
CA SER A 88 -6.93 4.80 -6.49
C SER A 88 -5.70 4.15 -5.85
N GLN A 89 -5.37 4.64 -4.66
CA GLN A 89 -4.30 4.09 -3.84
C GLN A 89 -4.78 3.93 -2.40
N GLY A 90 -4.01 3.25 -1.57
CA GLY A 90 -4.40 3.04 -0.18
C GLY A 90 -3.22 2.77 0.75
N LEU A 91 -3.43 3.10 2.02
CA LEU A 91 -2.57 2.73 3.14
C LEU A 91 -3.42 2.68 4.40
N MET A 92 -3.52 1.52 5.02
CA MET A 92 -4.21 1.39 6.30
C MET A 92 -3.44 2.14 7.39
N LEU A 93 -4.09 3.09 8.09
CA LEU A 93 -3.50 3.76 9.26
C LEU A 93 -3.20 2.73 10.36
N GLU A 94 -4.01 1.70 10.44
CA GLU A 94 -4.03 0.63 11.43
C GLU A 94 -4.31 1.13 12.85
N SER A 95 -3.45 1.96 13.42
CA SER A 95 -3.62 2.52 14.77
C SER A 95 -2.82 3.80 14.93
N VAL A 96 -3.22 4.64 15.87
CA VAL A 96 -2.44 5.82 16.33
C VAL A 96 -1.74 5.58 17.66
N SER A 97 -1.82 4.37 18.22
CA SER A 97 -1.26 4.04 19.52
C SER A 97 0.25 3.79 19.46
N PRO A 98 1.08 4.63 20.09
CA PRO A 98 2.51 4.37 20.21
C PRO A 98 2.82 3.13 21.06
N ARG A 99 1.93 2.77 21.99
CA ARG A 99 2.05 1.58 22.85
C ARG A 99 2.14 0.27 22.04
N LEU A 100 1.52 0.19 20.89
CA LEU A 100 1.57 -0.99 20.02
C LEU A 100 2.95 -1.22 19.38
N HIS A 101 3.88 -0.26 19.50
CA HIS A 101 5.27 -0.36 19.02
C HIS A 101 6.26 -0.78 20.12
N GLU A 102 5.81 -0.90 21.38
CA GLU A 102 6.64 -1.36 22.48
C GLU A 102 7.08 -2.83 22.27
N LYS A 103 8.15 -3.22 22.98
CA LYS A 103 8.66 -4.60 22.94
C LYS A 103 7.57 -5.62 23.28
N GLY A 104 7.39 -6.62 22.43
CA GLY A 104 6.36 -7.67 22.59
C GLY A 104 4.97 -7.26 22.10
N LYS A 105 4.80 -6.10 21.49
CA LYS A 105 3.54 -5.65 20.89
C LYS A 105 3.54 -5.88 19.37
N PRO A 106 2.35 -5.89 18.72
CA PRO A 106 2.21 -6.30 17.31
C PRO A 106 3.02 -5.48 16.31
N HIS A 107 3.23 -4.19 16.55
CA HIS A 107 3.98 -3.31 15.67
C HIS A 107 5.45 -3.14 16.07
N HIS A 108 5.94 -3.94 17.06
CA HIS A 108 7.34 -3.87 17.46
C HIS A 108 8.28 -4.17 16.27
N GLY A 109 9.28 -3.31 16.06
CA GLY A 109 10.24 -3.49 14.96
C GLY A 109 9.72 -3.14 13.57
N SER A 110 8.53 -2.56 13.45
CA SER A 110 7.91 -2.13 12.17
C SER A 110 7.88 -0.60 12.08
N PRO A 111 8.97 0.06 11.64
CA PRO A 111 9.04 1.52 11.56
C PRO A 111 8.07 2.11 10.55
N ASP A 112 7.72 1.36 9.51
CA ASP A 112 6.72 1.66 8.49
C ASP A 112 5.28 1.70 9.03
N LYS A 113 5.05 1.14 10.23
CA LYS A 113 3.75 1.15 10.91
C LYS A 113 3.60 2.27 11.94
N LYS A 114 4.61 3.11 12.12
CA LYS A 114 4.52 4.26 13.01
C LYS A 114 3.41 5.20 12.58
N PRO A 115 2.55 5.68 13.50
CA PRO A 115 1.40 6.52 13.16
C PRO A 115 1.77 7.79 12.38
N ASP A 116 2.83 8.49 12.80
CA ASP A 116 3.31 9.71 12.15
C ASP A 116 3.70 9.50 10.69
N VAL A 117 4.37 8.38 10.41
CA VAL A 117 4.80 7.99 9.06
C VAL A 117 3.60 7.71 8.16
N ARG A 118 2.61 6.96 8.67
CA ARG A 118 1.39 6.62 7.90
C ARG A 118 0.47 7.83 7.72
N ILE A 119 0.28 8.62 8.77
CA ILE A 119 -0.47 9.89 8.70
C ILE A 119 0.13 10.82 7.64
N LYS A 120 1.46 10.91 7.58
CA LYS A 120 2.13 11.71 6.55
C LYS A 120 1.79 11.24 5.15
N THR A 121 1.88 9.94 4.87
CA THR A 121 1.54 9.38 3.54
C THR A 121 0.06 9.65 3.18
N ILE A 122 -0.88 9.46 4.11
CA ILE A 122 -2.31 9.71 3.89
C ILE A 122 -2.55 11.21 3.60
N ARG A 123 -1.91 12.09 4.36
CA ARG A 123 -1.99 13.55 4.14
C ARG A 123 -1.42 13.96 2.78
N ASP A 124 -0.26 13.43 2.42
CA ASP A 124 0.38 13.69 1.12
C ASP A 124 -0.54 13.22 -0.03
N ALA A 125 -1.21 12.08 0.10
CA ALA A 125 -2.19 11.62 -0.88
C ALA A 125 -3.37 12.59 -1.03
N GLY A 126 -3.87 13.16 0.07
CA GLY A 126 -4.91 14.21 0.05
C GLY A 126 -4.43 15.48 -0.66
N VAL A 127 -3.23 15.95 -0.37
CA VAL A 127 -2.61 17.11 -1.05
C VAL A 127 -2.50 16.86 -2.56
N GLU A 128 -2.11 15.66 -2.96
CA GLU A 128 -1.99 15.24 -4.36
C GLU A 128 -3.36 14.90 -5.01
N LYS A 129 -4.46 15.03 -4.27
CA LYS A 129 -5.84 14.73 -4.73
C LYS A 129 -5.97 13.33 -5.32
N ILE A 130 -5.37 12.36 -4.67
CA ILE A 130 -5.45 10.95 -5.07
C ILE A 130 -6.65 10.32 -4.36
N PRO A 131 -7.57 9.64 -5.08
CA PRO A 131 -8.55 8.79 -4.43
C PRO A 131 -7.84 7.76 -3.55
N PHE A 132 -8.08 7.84 -2.22
CA PHE A 132 -7.25 7.11 -1.27
C PHE A 132 -8.10 6.39 -0.23
N THR A 133 -7.80 5.12 0.03
CA THR A 133 -8.44 4.34 1.08
C THR A 133 -7.53 4.20 2.30
N SER A 134 -8.13 4.30 3.47
CA SER A 134 -7.45 4.02 4.74
C SER A 134 -8.38 3.27 5.69
N GLY A 135 -7.85 2.77 6.80
CA GLY A 135 -8.62 2.02 7.78
C GLY A 135 -7.85 1.71 9.04
N LEU A 136 -8.55 1.09 9.98
CA LEU A 136 -8.02 0.66 11.26
C LEU A 136 -7.88 -0.86 11.32
N LEU A 137 -6.87 -1.33 12.03
CA LEU A 137 -6.72 -2.74 12.39
C LEU A 137 -7.25 -2.94 13.81
N ILE A 138 -8.31 -3.76 13.93
CA ILE A 138 -9.02 -4.00 15.18
C ILE A 138 -8.64 -5.36 15.75
N GLY A 139 -8.48 -5.44 17.08
CA GLY A 139 -8.21 -6.70 17.78
C GLY A 139 -6.73 -7.02 17.96
N ILE A 140 -5.83 -6.06 17.73
CA ILE A 140 -4.38 -6.21 17.90
C ILE A 140 -3.89 -5.79 19.29
N GLY A 141 -4.81 -5.57 20.24
CA GLY A 141 -4.52 -5.16 21.60
C GLY A 141 -4.65 -3.65 21.85
N GLU A 142 -5.24 -2.92 20.91
CA GLU A 142 -5.64 -1.53 21.09
C GLU A 142 -6.83 -1.40 22.05
N THR A 143 -6.90 -0.29 22.77
CA THR A 143 -8.06 0.06 23.60
C THR A 143 -9.17 0.70 22.78
N ARG A 144 -10.40 0.71 23.32
CA ARG A 144 -11.52 1.44 22.72
C ARG A 144 -11.20 2.94 22.52
N LYS A 145 -10.49 3.54 23.46
CA LYS A 145 -10.07 4.95 23.38
C LYS A 145 -9.13 5.16 22.19
N GLU A 146 -8.08 4.35 22.07
CA GLU A 146 -7.11 4.43 20.95
C GLU A 146 -7.79 4.23 19.60
N ARG A 147 -8.82 3.38 19.52
CA ARG A 147 -9.63 3.19 18.30
C ARG A 147 -10.42 4.44 17.92
N ILE A 148 -11.05 5.07 18.91
CA ILE A 148 -11.79 6.34 18.69
C ILE A 148 -10.81 7.45 18.28
N GLU A 149 -9.66 7.57 18.93
CA GLU A 149 -8.62 8.55 18.56
C GLU A 149 -8.16 8.34 17.12
N ALA A 150 -7.96 7.11 16.68
CA ALA A 150 -7.58 6.80 15.30
C ALA A 150 -8.69 7.16 14.28
N LEU A 151 -9.96 6.94 14.61
CA LEU A 151 -11.09 7.40 13.78
C LEU A 151 -11.14 8.92 13.67
N LEU A 152 -10.89 9.64 14.77
CA LEU A 152 -10.85 11.11 14.75
C LEU A 152 -9.71 11.62 13.87
N VAL A 153 -8.53 10.98 13.92
CA VAL A 153 -7.41 11.33 13.04
C VAL A 153 -7.77 11.10 11.57
N LEU A 154 -8.41 9.98 11.22
CA LEU A 154 -8.85 9.74 9.83
C LEU A 154 -9.89 10.78 9.38
N ARG A 155 -10.84 11.15 10.26
CA ARG A 155 -11.79 12.23 9.97
C ARG A 155 -11.10 13.56 9.68
N ASP A 156 -10.07 13.90 10.47
CA ASP A 156 -9.37 15.17 10.34
C ASP A 156 -8.41 15.20 9.12
N LEU A 157 -8.12 14.04 8.53
CA LEU A 157 -7.35 13.91 7.28
C LEU A 157 -8.24 13.95 6.03
N HIS A 158 -9.54 13.76 6.16
CA HIS A 158 -10.53 13.79 5.08
C HIS A 158 -10.90 15.24 4.74
#